data_167053894fedd633546c8c762b04261c
#
_entry.id   167053894fedd633546c8c762b04261c
#
_cell.length_a   1.000
_cell.length_b   1.000
_cell.length_c   1.000
_cell.angle_alpha   90.00
_cell.angle_beta   90.00
_cell.angle_gamma   90.00
#
_symmetry.space_group_name_H-M   'P 1'
#
loop_
_entity.id
_entity.type
_entity.pdbx_description
1 polymer ?
#
loop_
_entity_poly.entity_id
_entity_poly.type
_entity_poly.pdbx_seq_one_letter_code
_entity_poly.pdbx_strand_id
1 'polypeptide(L)'
;MNTTNIRNILVVAAALTTVSCEDHFDIGKIEGEPKIVMYCMPSCSDTTIISLAESIPVNTKPSELTTPHRLSDATVTYRLNGVEQKVESLGKGEYRVVAKHKAGDVIRIKASHAGLPDAEAVTVIPETVEAEIVGMADVRADADGDGDFRDYVQLAARFNDDPKTKDYYAVRVMADYRFYCKDGTIIVGDNNFDDDNNQAPTADDDDEVTPPKGYYLATSQSYIRWQELNIQNEPLLKPLTNADSDFGFERNFYQNFYIFDDSSLHAPSYTLHLNVPKEATGGVWGKESFYATIRYKVVMYKISETAYRFFKGLNDMDGNDFANYGFSQIAPTPSNVEGGLGFVGGYSSGKGKWKQY
;
A
#
# COMPACT_ATOMS: atom_id res chain seq x y z
N MET A 1 -52.41 -41.45 0.18
CA MET A 1 -51.03 -41.59 -0.33
C MET A 1 -50.51 -42.93 0.16
N ASN A 2 -50.19 -43.85 -0.74
CA ASN A 2 -49.86 -45.24 -0.37
C ASN A 2 -48.50 -45.31 0.34
N THR A 3 -48.43 -46.08 1.41
CA THR A 3 -47.22 -46.33 2.22
C THR A 3 -46.03 -46.83 1.39
N THR A 4 -46.26 -47.45 0.25
CA THR A 4 -45.26 -47.92 -0.70
C THR A 4 -44.52 -46.74 -1.39
N ASN A 5 -45.23 -45.66 -1.71
CA ASN A 5 -44.63 -44.47 -2.33
C ASN A 5 -43.75 -43.67 -1.36
N ILE A 6 -44.10 -43.62 -0.08
CA ILE A 6 -43.30 -42.94 0.95
C ILE A 6 -42.00 -43.72 1.20
N ARG A 7 -42.03 -45.05 1.19
CA ARG A 7 -40.83 -45.89 1.36
C ARG A 7 -39.85 -45.77 0.19
N ASN A 8 -40.38 -45.65 -1.03
CA ASN A 8 -39.53 -45.47 -2.22
C ASN A 8 -38.91 -44.06 -2.29
N ILE A 9 -39.62 -43.02 -1.83
CA ILE A 9 -39.10 -41.66 -1.72
C ILE A 9 -38.00 -41.56 -0.65
N LEU A 10 -38.15 -42.25 0.48
CA LEU A 10 -37.14 -42.30 1.55
C LEU A 10 -35.88 -43.04 1.12
N VAL A 11 -36.00 -44.12 0.34
CA VAL A 11 -34.82 -44.85 -0.21
C VAL A 11 -34.06 -44.02 -1.25
N VAL A 12 -34.77 -43.26 -2.11
CA VAL A 12 -34.14 -42.37 -3.08
C VAL A 12 -33.49 -41.19 -2.39
N ALA A 13 -34.07 -40.61 -1.35
CA ALA A 13 -33.49 -39.55 -0.54
C ALA A 13 -32.22 -40.01 0.21
N ALA A 14 -32.22 -41.24 0.77
CA ALA A 14 -31.03 -41.80 1.43
C ALA A 14 -29.89 -42.17 0.46
N ALA A 15 -30.19 -42.48 -0.80
CA ALA A 15 -29.17 -42.76 -1.84
C ALA A 15 -28.49 -41.48 -2.38
N LEU A 16 -29.12 -40.31 -2.22
CA LEU A 16 -28.56 -39.02 -2.65
C LEU A 16 -27.58 -38.40 -1.65
N THR A 17 -27.51 -38.90 -0.41
CA THR A 17 -26.62 -38.37 0.63
C THR A 17 -25.25 -39.04 0.72
N THR A 18 -24.95 -40.03 -0.13
CA THR A 18 -23.66 -40.78 -0.08
C THR A 18 -22.65 -40.40 -1.15
N VAL A 19 -22.92 -39.38 -1.97
CA VAL A 19 -21.92 -38.85 -2.90
C VAL A 19 -21.35 -37.58 -2.26
N SER A 20 -20.71 -37.74 -1.09
CA SER A 20 -19.68 -36.78 -0.64
C SER A 20 -18.43 -37.16 -1.40
N CYS A 21 -18.10 -36.47 -2.49
CA CYS A 21 -16.76 -36.45 -3.01
C CYS A 21 -15.93 -35.69 -1.98
N GLU A 22 -15.29 -36.39 -1.05
CA GLU A 22 -14.13 -35.88 -0.34
C GLU A 22 -12.97 -35.83 -1.37
N ASP A 23 -12.84 -34.74 -2.11
CA ASP A 23 -11.62 -34.43 -2.77
C ASP A 23 -10.58 -34.10 -1.67
N HIS A 24 -9.85 -35.11 -1.25
CA HIS A 24 -8.65 -34.92 -0.44
C HIS A 24 -7.63 -34.22 -1.31
N PHE A 25 -7.59 -32.90 -1.22
CA PHE A 25 -6.52 -32.09 -1.81
C PHE A 25 -5.24 -32.33 -1.00
N ASP A 26 -4.41 -33.23 -1.51
CA ASP A 26 -3.12 -33.58 -0.88
C ASP A 26 -2.07 -32.53 -1.26
N ILE A 27 -1.91 -31.51 -0.43
CA ILE A 27 -0.90 -30.45 -0.59
C ILE A 27 0.52 -31.03 -0.71
N GLY A 28 0.79 -32.18 -0.09
CA GLY A 28 2.09 -32.87 -0.13
C GLY A 28 2.48 -33.41 -1.52
N LYS A 29 1.52 -33.45 -2.48
CA LYS A 29 1.77 -33.85 -3.88
C LYS A 29 1.96 -32.69 -4.84
N ILE A 30 1.85 -31.44 -4.37
CA ILE A 30 2.14 -30.27 -5.18
C ILE A 30 3.66 -30.06 -5.16
N GLU A 31 4.36 -30.65 -6.09
CA GLU A 31 5.77 -30.35 -6.37
C GLU A 31 5.83 -29.02 -7.10
N GLY A 32 5.94 -27.92 -6.37
CA GLY A 32 6.25 -26.60 -6.93
C GLY A 32 7.75 -26.51 -7.16
N GLU A 33 8.19 -26.38 -8.40
CA GLU A 33 9.59 -26.04 -8.68
C GLU A 33 9.89 -24.63 -8.13
N PRO A 34 11.04 -24.43 -7.43
CA PRO A 34 11.47 -23.12 -7.01
C PRO A 34 11.57 -22.15 -8.19
N LYS A 35 11.21 -20.89 -7.97
CA LYS A 35 11.24 -19.83 -8.98
C LYS A 35 11.92 -18.58 -8.44
N ILE A 36 12.40 -17.74 -9.33
CA ILE A 36 12.85 -16.40 -8.99
C ILE A 36 11.64 -15.56 -8.58
N VAL A 37 11.70 -14.96 -7.40
CA VAL A 37 10.79 -13.92 -6.92
C VAL A 37 11.44 -12.58 -7.17
N MET A 38 10.79 -11.72 -7.96
CA MET A 38 11.30 -10.40 -8.35
C MET A 38 10.36 -9.30 -7.87
N TYR A 39 10.91 -8.32 -7.14
CA TYR A 39 10.22 -7.10 -6.75
C TYR A 39 10.97 -5.88 -7.25
N CYS A 40 10.26 -4.97 -7.91
CA CYS A 40 10.82 -3.69 -8.34
C CYS A 40 9.71 -2.66 -8.56
N MET A 41 9.92 -1.44 -8.04
CA MET A 41 9.03 -0.30 -8.25
C MET A 41 9.81 0.89 -8.82
N PRO A 42 10.08 0.90 -10.13
CA PRO A 42 10.76 2.02 -10.77
C PRO A 42 9.87 3.27 -10.77
N SER A 43 10.48 4.44 -10.57
CA SER A 43 9.82 5.74 -10.53
C SER A 43 10.63 6.80 -11.27
N CYS A 44 10.12 8.03 -11.35
CA CYS A 44 10.86 9.19 -11.88
C CYS A 44 12.02 9.62 -10.96
N SER A 45 12.90 8.70 -10.62
CA SER A 45 14.08 8.89 -9.78
C SER A 45 15.36 8.52 -10.53
N ASP A 46 16.50 8.83 -9.94
CA ASP A 46 17.82 8.48 -10.52
C ASP A 46 18.31 7.08 -10.09
N THR A 47 17.57 6.41 -9.21
CA THR A 47 17.96 5.10 -8.68
C THR A 47 16.77 4.17 -8.59
N THR A 48 16.97 2.93 -9.03
CA THR A 48 15.98 1.84 -8.91
C THR A 48 16.63 0.66 -8.21
N ILE A 49 15.90 0.06 -7.27
CA ILE A 49 16.31 -1.16 -6.58
C ILE A 49 15.45 -2.33 -7.08
N ILE A 50 16.11 -3.44 -7.36
CA ILE A 50 15.50 -4.71 -7.72
C ILE A 50 15.84 -5.69 -6.60
N SER A 51 14.82 -6.34 -6.04
CA SER A 51 15.01 -7.37 -5.01
C SER A 51 14.71 -8.74 -5.60
N LEU A 52 15.63 -9.69 -5.43
CA LEU A 52 15.53 -11.06 -5.91
C LEU A 52 15.65 -12.06 -4.77
N ALA A 53 14.75 -13.03 -4.77
CA ALA A 53 14.78 -14.15 -3.85
C ALA A 53 14.35 -15.44 -4.57
N GLU A 54 14.59 -16.59 -3.96
CA GLU A 54 14.01 -17.86 -4.36
C GLU A 54 12.66 -18.07 -3.68
N SER A 55 11.68 -18.60 -4.41
CA SER A 55 10.38 -18.93 -3.83
C SER A 55 10.49 -20.15 -2.93
N ILE A 56 9.70 -20.15 -1.85
CA ILE A 56 9.58 -21.29 -0.94
C ILE A 56 8.45 -22.18 -1.46
N PRO A 57 8.69 -23.47 -1.74
CA PRO A 57 7.64 -24.40 -2.15
C PRO A 57 6.55 -24.53 -1.08
N VAL A 58 5.29 -24.62 -1.50
CA VAL A 58 4.12 -24.68 -0.60
C VAL A 58 4.14 -25.88 0.36
N ASN A 59 4.82 -26.96 -0.03
CA ASN A 59 4.98 -28.20 0.77
C ASN A 59 6.14 -28.13 1.76
N THR A 60 6.85 -27.00 1.87
CA THR A 60 7.93 -26.83 2.86
C THR A 60 7.36 -26.85 4.27
N LYS A 61 7.90 -27.72 5.13
CA LYS A 61 7.42 -27.83 6.51
C LYS A 61 7.69 -26.54 7.29
N PRO A 62 6.81 -26.13 8.21
CA PRO A 62 7.02 -24.93 9.03
C PRO A 62 8.35 -24.90 9.77
N SER A 63 8.87 -26.06 10.17
CA SER A 63 10.20 -26.20 10.82
C SER A 63 11.38 -25.99 9.86
N GLU A 64 11.14 -26.06 8.55
CA GLU A 64 12.13 -25.88 7.49
C GLU A 64 12.00 -24.49 6.83
N LEU A 65 11.00 -23.68 7.24
CA LEU A 65 10.84 -22.31 6.82
C LEU A 65 11.98 -21.46 7.40
N THR A 66 13.00 -21.28 6.59
CA THR A 66 14.12 -20.38 6.89
C THR A 66 13.84 -19.00 6.30
N THR A 67 14.69 -18.03 6.61
CA THR A 67 14.71 -16.74 5.92
C THR A 67 14.70 -16.95 4.40
N PRO A 68 13.93 -16.20 3.60
CA PRO A 68 13.93 -16.34 2.14
C PRO A 68 15.36 -16.33 1.59
N HIS A 69 15.67 -17.32 0.74
CA HIS A 69 16.98 -17.41 0.10
C HIS A 69 17.14 -16.23 -0.88
N ARG A 70 17.99 -15.27 -0.53
CA ARG A 70 18.25 -14.06 -1.31
C ARG A 70 19.26 -14.37 -2.41
N LEU A 71 18.92 -14.06 -3.66
CA LEU A 71 19.73 -14.36 -4.84
C LEU A 71 20.73 -13.23 -5.09
N SER A 72 21.89 -13.25 -4.46
CA SER A 72 22.93 -12.20 -4.58
C SER A 72 23.85 -12.37 -5.78
N ASP A 73 23.84 -13.52 -6.42
CA ASP A 73 24.68 -13.93 -7.56
C ASP A 73 23.89 -14.16 -8.86
N ALA A 74 22.63 -13.71 -8.90
CA ALA A 74 21.83 -13.73 -10.11
C ALA A 74 22.40 -12.77 -11.18
N THR A 75 22.29 -13.17 -12.44
CA THR A 75 22.55 -12.29 -13.57
C THR A 75 21.31 -11.47 -13.84
N VAL A 76 21.41 -10.14 -13.70
CA VAL A 76 20.29 -9.20 -13.89
C VAL A 76 20.57 -8.30 -15.06
N THR A 77 19.63 -8.20 -15.99
CA THR A 77 19.63 -7.25 -17.11
C THR A 77 18.49 -6.26 -16.89
N TYR A 78 18.81 -4.98 -16.95
CA TYR A 78 17.83 -3.89 -16.87
C TYR A 78 17.89 -3.06 -18.14
N ARG A 79 16.78 -2.89 -18.84
CA ARG A 79 16.69 -2.09 -20.06
C ARG A 79 15.69 -0.95 -19.87
N LEU A 80 16.19 0.26 -20.12
CA LEU A 80 15.41 1.50 -20.14
C LEU A 80 15.17 1.89 -21.59
N ASN A 81 13.93 1.85 -22.07
CA ASN A 81 13.55 2.10 -23.46
C ASN A 81 14.37 1.26 -24.47
N GLY A 82 14.61 -0.01 -24.11
CA GLY A 82 15.40 -0.93 -24.93
C GLY A 82 16.93 -0.81 -24.77
N VAL A 83 17.43 0.24 -24.10
CA VAL A 83 18.88 0.44 -23.87
C VAL A 83 19.27 -0.17 -22.54
N GLU A 84 20.24 -1.07 -22.57
CA GLU A 84 20.74 -1.76 -21.39
C GLU A 84 21.46 -0.80 -20.44
N GLN A 85 21.15 -0.87 -19.16
CA GLN A 85 21.75 -0.07 -18.11
C GLN A 85 22.67 -0.94 -17.25
N LYS A 86 23.66 -0.33 -16.63
CA LYS A 86 24.55 -1.01 -15.69
C LYS A 86 23.77 -1.38 -14.43
N VAL A 87 23.85 -2.66 -14.06
CA VAL A 87 23.29 -3.19 -12.80
C VAL A 87 24.44 -3.49 -11.85
N GLU A 88 24.29 -3.08 -10.60
CA GLU A 88 25.26 -3.30 -9.53
C GLU A 88 24.61 -4.16 -8.44
N SER A 89 25.23 -5.27 -8.06
CA SER A 89 24.78 -6.07 -6.92
C SER A 89 25.19 -5.40 -5.62
N LEU A 90 24.23 -5.22 -4.70
CA LEU A 90 24.45 -4.70 -3.35
C LEU A 90 24.60 -5.83 -2.32
N GLY A 91 24.49 -7.08 -2.75
CA GLY A 91 24.38 -8.25 -1.86
C GLY A 91 22.95 -8.42 -1.31
N LYS A 92 22.75 -9.48 -0.56
CA LYS A 92 21.45 -9.81 0.06
C LYS A 92 20.27 -9.85 -0.93
N GLY A 93 20.53 -10.19 -2.20
CA GLY A 93 19.52 -10.25 -3.25
C GLY A 93 19.05 -8.87 -3.74
N GLU A 94 19.76 -7.81 -3.45
CA GLU A 94 19.45 -6.46 -3.92
C GLU A 94 20.39 -6.03 -5.05
N TYR A 95 19.81 -5.38 -6.06
CA TYR A 95 20.51 -4.87 -7.23
C TYR A 95 20.10 -3.44 -7.48
N ARG A 96 21.08 -2.58 -7.76
CA ARG A 96 20.89 -1.16 -8.00
C ARG A 96 21.14 -0.81 -9.44
N VAL A 97 20.27 0.00 -9.99
CA VAL A 97 20.44 0.67 -11.28
C VAL A 97 20.44 2.17 -11.04
N VAL A 98 21.48 2.85 -11.52
CA VAL A 98 21.56 4.30 -11.51
C VAL A 98 21.34 4.79 -12.93
N ALA A 99 20.16 5.32 -13.19
CA ALA A 99 19.74 5.84 -14.48
C ALA A 99 18.64 6.88 -14.27
N LYS A 100 18.65 7.94 -15.04
CA LYS A 100 17.64 8.99 -14.95
C LYS A 100 16.35 8.52 -15.64
N HIS A 101 15.34 8.29 -14.84
CA HIS A 101 14.02 7.86 -15.32
C HIS A 101 13.06 9.04 -15.44
N LYS A 102 12.08 8.92 -16.34
CA LYS A 102 11.00 9.87 -16.54
C LYS A 102 9.68 9.15 -16.82
N ALA A 103 8.59 9.86 -16.71
CA ALA A 103 7.28 9.38 -17.12
C ALA A 103 7.29 8.93 -18.58
N GLY A 104 6.56 7.85 -18.87
CA GLY A 104 6.50 7.19 -20.17
C GLY A 104 7.64 6.21 -20.43
N ASP A 105 8.66 6.14 -19.59
CA ASP A 105 9.76 5.19 -19.78
C ASP A 105 9.28 3.75 -19.63
N VAL A 106 9.71 2.90 -20.58
CA VAL A 106 9.45 1.47 -20.59
C VAL A 106 10.65 0.76 -19.98
N ILE A 107 10.40 -0.03 -18.96
CA ILE A 107 11.41 -0.77 -18.22
C ILE A 107 11.17 -2.27 -18.41
N ARG A 108 12.24 -2.98 -18.82
CA ARG A 108 12.27 -4.43 -18.90
C ARG A 108 13.37 -4.95 -18.02
N ILE A 109 13.04 -5.90 -17.15
CA ILE A 109 13.99 -6.55 -16.25
C ILE A 109 13.98 -8.03 -16.54
N LYS A 110 15.17 -8.62 -16.69
CA LYS A 110 15.37 -10.06 -16.79
C LYS A 110 16.34 -10.50 -15.69
N ALA A 111 16.01 -11.58 -15.00
CA ALA A 111 16.88 -12.23 -14.02
C ALA A 111 17.08 -13.70 -14.35
N SER A 112 18.30 -14.19 -14.20
CA SER A 112 18.67 -15.59 -14.39
C SER A 112 19.54 -16.05 -13.24
N HIS A 113 19.29 -17.25 -12.73
CA HIS A 113 20.08 -17.87 -11.66
C HIS A 113 20.20 -19.37 -11.92
N ALA A 114 21.36 -19.95 -11.56
CA ALA A 114 21.62 -21.36 -11.77
C ALA A 114 20.59 -22.22 -11.01
N GLY A 115 19.98 -23.17 -11.72
CA GLY A 115 18.97 -24.08 -11.14
C GLY A 115 17.55 -23.52 -11.05
N LEU A 116 17.29 -22.27 -11.47
CA LEU A 116 15.97 -21.66 -11.49
C LEU A 116 15.59 -21.24 -12.92
N PRO A 117 14.29 -21.27 -13.27
CA PRO A 117 13.81 -20.68 -14.53
C PRO A 117 14.14 -19.18 -14.60
N ASP A 118 14.45 -18.69 -15.78
CA ASP A 118 14.58 -17.24 -16.03
C ASP A 118 13.29 -16.52 -15.71
N ALA A 119 13.42 -15.33 -15.12
CA ALA A 119 12.29 -14.46 -14.79
C ALA A 119 12.40 -13.15 -15.58
N GLU A 120 11.29 -12.71 -16.17
CA GLU A 120 11.24 -11.46 -16.94
C GLU A 120 9.97 -10.67 -16.63
N ALA A 121 10.09 -9.34 -16.55
CA ALA A 121 8.97 -8.45 -16.36
C ALA A 121 9.13 -7.15 -17.14
N VAL A 122 8.00 -6.53 -17.50
CA VAL A 122 7.93 -5.24 -18.16
C VAL A 122 6.97 -4.32 -17.42
N THR A 123 7.34 -3.06 -17.29
CA THR A 123 6.47 -2.02 -16.75
C THR A 123 6.72 -0.67 -17.43
N VAL A 124 5.80 0.26 -17.23
CA VAL A 124 5.91 1.65 -17.68
C VAL A 124 5.78 2.56 -16.48
N ILE A 125 6.58 3.61 -16.40
CA ILE A 125 6.44 4.66 -15.39
C ILE A 125 5.30 5.58 -15.86
N PRO A 126 4.20 5.70 -15.09
CA PRO A 126 3.08 6.56 -15.50
C PRO A 126 3.42 8.05 -15.37
N GLU A 127 2.59 8.91 -15.99
CA GLU A 127 2.68 10.36 -15.84
C GLU A 127 2.45 10.79 -14.39
N THR A 128 3.04 11.94 -14.01
CA THR A 128 2.89 12.48 -12.66
C THR A 128 1.52 13.11 -12.48
N VAL A 129 0.93 12.90 -11.31
CA VAL A 129 -0.30 13.55 -10.87
C VAL A 129 -0.04 14.37 -9.61
N GLU A 130 -0.59 15.58 -9.55
CA GLU A 130 -0.50 16.45 -8.38
C GLU A 130 -1.86 16.59 -7.72
N ALA A 131 -1.86 16.67 -6.38
CA ALA A 131 -3.04 17.03 -5.61
C ALA A 131 -2.77 18.31 -4.81
N GLU A 132 -3.79 19.18 -4.74
CA GLU A 132 -3.76 20.41 -3.98
C GLU A 132 -4.79 20.37 -2.86
N ILE A 133 -4.41 20.66 -1.62
CA ILE A 133 -5.36 20.84 -0.50
C ILE A 133 -6.08 22.17 -0.72
N VAL A 134 -7.32 22.13 -1.21
CA VAL A 134 -8.14 23.30 -1.48
C VAL A 134 -8.95 23.76 -0.27
N GLY A 135 -9.14 22.90 0.73
CA GLY A 135 -9.83 23.21 1.98
C GLY A 135 -9.47 22.27 3.11
N MET A 136 -9.69 22.73 4.33
CA MET A 136 -9.59 21.90 5.54
C MET A 136 -10.73 22.29 6.49
N ALA A 137 -11.31 21.30 7.17
CA ALA A 137 -12.40 21.51 8.12
C ALA A 137 -12.37 20.47 9.24
N ASP A 138 -12.81 20.88 10.44
CA ASP A 138 -13.08 19.93 11.52
C ASP A 138 -14.36 19.15 11.19
N VAL A 139 -14.27 17.84 11.31
CA VAL A 139 -15.41 16.93 11.12
C VAL A 139 -15.43 15.88 12.22
N ARG A 140 -16.63 15.37 12.50
CA ARG A 140 -16.78 14.16 13.31
C ARG A 140 -17.25 13.04 12.40
N ALA A 141 -16.53 11.94 12.43
CA ALA A 141 -16.86 10.76 11.65
C ALA A 141 -16.85 9.53 12.56
N ASP A 142 -17.65 8.54 12.18
CA ASP A 142 -17.63 7.22 12.78
C ASP A 142 -16.27 6.58 12.46
N ALA A 143 -15.56 6.12 13.48
CA ALA A 143 -14.20 5.60 13.29
C ALA A 143 -14.22 4.31 12.46
N ASP A 144 -15.02 3.35 12.90
CA ASP A 144 -14.97 1.98 12.42
C ASP A 144 -16.34 1.47 11.93
N GLY A 145 -17.35 2.37 11.85
CA GLY A 145 -18.72 2.01 11.47
C GLY A 145 -19.53 1.41 12.63
N ASP A 146 -19.01 1.46 13.85
CA ASP A 146 -19.60 0.90 15.06
C ASP A 146 -20.42 1.92 15.88
N GLY A 147 -20.45 3.19 15.44
CA GLY A 147 -21.09 4.30 16.12
C GLY A 147 -20.16 5.09 17.04
N ASP A 148 -18.86 4.80 17.07
CA ASP A 148 -17.85 5.57 17.80
C ASP A 148 -17.37 6.77 16.98
N PHE A 149 -17.93 7.94 17.24
CA PHE A 149 -17.60 9.19 16.54
C PHE A 149 -16.35 9.84 17.12
N ARG A 150 -15.33 10.02 16.29
CA ARG A 150 -14.09 10.71 16.63
C ARG A 150 -13.93 12.02 15.84
N ASP A 151 -13.06 12.89 16.34
CA ASP A 151 -12.76 14.18 15.70
C ASP A 151 -11.62 14.00 14.68
N TYR A 152 -11.82 14.56 13.48
CA TYR A 152 -10.87 14.54 12.38
C TYR A 152 -10.68 15.92 11.78
N VAL A 153 -9.55 16.12 11.15
CA VAL A 153 -9.33 17.18 10.17
C VAL A 153 -9.59 16.58 8.80
N GLN A 154 -10.64 17.02 8.12
CA GLN A 154 -10.93 16.63 6.74
C GLN A 154 -10.15 17.52 5.78
N LEU A 155 -9.31 16.91 4.97
CA LEU A 155 -8.58 17.56 3.90
C LEU A 155 -9.36 17.39 2.59
N ALA A 156 -9.74 18.49 1.96
CA ALA A 156 -10.29 18.51 0.61
C ALA A 156 -9.12 18.62 -0.39
N ALA A 157 -8.70 17.50 -0.97
CA ALA A 157 -7.56 17.41 -1.88
C ALA A 157 -8.03 17.25 -3.34
N ARG A 158 -7.82 18.27 -4.16
CA ARG A 158 -8.24 18.27 -5.55
C ARG A 158 -7.10 17.82 -6.46
N PHE A 159 -7.40 16.90 -7.39
CA PHE A 159 -6.51 16.47 -8.47
C PHE A 159 -7.23 16.46 -9.81
N ASN A 160 -6.46 16.38 -10.90
CA ASN A 160 -6.99 16.26 -12.24
C ASN A 160 -6.76 14.86 -12.79
N ASP A 161 -7.71 14.39 -13.57
CA ASP A 161 -7.73 13.09 -14.23
C ASP A 161 -8.01 13.28 -15.73
N ASP A 162 -7.48 12.41 -16.59
CA ASP A 162 -7.86 12.38 -18.01
C ASP A 162 -8.94 11.33 -18.23
N PRO A 163 -10.21 11.72 -18.44
CA PRO A 163 -11.31 10.76 -18.57
C PRO A 163 -11.23 9.86 -19.82
N LYS A 164 -10.19 10.01 -20.65
CA LYS A 164 -9.97 9.18 -21.83
C LYS A 164 -9.01 8.03 -21.58
N THR A 165 -8.28 8.04 -20.49
CA THR A 165 -7.35 7.00 -20.09
C THR A 165 -7.91 6.23 -18.92
N LYS A 166 -7.49 4.98 -18.77
CA LYS A 166 -7.77 4.20 -17.58
C LYS A 166 -6.57 4.31 -16.65
N ASP A 167 -6.77 4.97 -15.55
CA ASP A 167 -5.71 5.34 -14.64
C ASP A 167 -5.90 4.72 -13.25
N TYR A 168 -4.77 4.50 -12.57
CA TYR A 168 -4.72 3.91 -11.26
C TYR A 168 -3.92 4.81 -10.33
N TYR A 169 -4.46 5.03 -9.16
CA TYR A 169 -3.96 6.01 -8.22
C TYR A 169 -3.71 5.42 -6.85
N ALA A 170 -2.86 6.09 -6.09
CA ALA A 170 -2.79 5.96 -4.66
C ALA A 170 -2.65 7.34 -4.02
N VAL A 171 -3.08 7.47 -2.78
CA VAL A 171 -2.94 8.70 -2.00
C VAL A 171 -2.40 8.37 -0.61
N ARG A 172 -1.54 9.24 -0.11
CA ARG A 172 -1.06 9.24 1.28
C ARG A 172 -1.07 10.66 1.82
N VAL A 173 -1.20 10.79 3.12
CA VAL A 173 -1.15 12.09 3.81
C VAL A 173 0.01 12.08 4.78
N MET A 174 0.80 13.15 4.75
CA MET A 174 1.80 13.43 5.78
C MET A 174 1.31 14.57 6.67
N ALA A 175 1.61 14.47 7.96
CA ALA A 175 1.49 15.58 8.89
C ALA A 175 2.86 15.93 9.46
N ASP A 176 3.13 17.22 9.58
CA ASP A 176 4.32 17.78 10.24
C ASP A 176 3.86 18.54 11.48
N TYR A 177 4.26 18.01 12.62
CA TYR A 177 3.95 18.58 13.95
C TYR A 177 5.14 19.37 14.43
N ARG A 178 4.94 20.66 14.77
CA ARG A 178 5.98 21.52 15.32
C ARG A 178 5.54 22.14 16.63
N PHE A 179 6.40 22.03 17.63
CA PHE A 179 6.15 22.54 18.97
C PHE A 179 7.08 23.73 19.24
N TYR A 180 6.53 24.77 19.82
CA TYR A 180 7.25 25.99 20.18
C TYR A 180 7.03 26.32 21.66
N CYS A 181 8.03 26.91 22.29
CA CYS A 181 7.95 27.41 23.68
C CYS A 181 8.50 28.81 23.79
N LYS A 182 8.08 29.55 24.84
CA LYS A 182 8.53 30.92 25.12
C LYS A 182 9.84 31.00 25.90
N ASP A 183 10.18 29.95 26.62
CA ASP A 183 11.30 29.94 27.58
C ASP A 183 12.55 29.22 27.03
N GLY A 184 12.53 28.79 25.78
CA GLY A 184 13.64 28.05 25.19
C GLY A 184 13.77 26.61 25.71
N THR A 185 12.78 26.07 26.41
CA THR A 185 12.76 24.65 26.82
C THR A 185 12.81 23.75 25.62
N ILE A 186 13.80 22.87 25.55
CA ILE A 186 13.90 21.85 24.51
C ILE A 186 13.11 20.62 24.98
N ILE A 187 12.09 20.24 24.25
CA ILE A 187 11.43 18.95 24.43
C ILE A 187 12.26 17.92 23.69
N VAL A 188 12.92 17.05 24.46
CA VAL A 188 13.52 15.84 23.89
C VAL A 188 12.36 14.87 23.69
N GLY A 189 11.99 14.62 22.46
CA GLY A 189 10.98 13.60 22.15
C GLY A 189 11.46 12.25 22.69
N ASP A 190 10.56 11.56 23.37
CA ASP A 190 10.79 10.18 23.75
C ASP A 190 10.87 9.37 22.44
N ASN A 191 12.01 8.75 22.16
CA ASN A 191 12.25 7.98 20.93
C ASN A 191 11.45 6.66 20.86
N ASN A 192 10.46 6.48 21.75
CA ASN A 192 9.57 5.32 21.79
C ASN A 192 8.49 5.30 20.69
N PHE A 193 8.62 6.14 19.68
CA PHE A 193 7.80 6.08 18.47
C PHE A 193 8.54 5.36 17.33
N ASP A 194 9.20 4.25 17.67
CA ASP A 194 9.80 3.31 16.71
C ASP A 194 8.71 2.49 16.01
N ASP A 195 7.97 3.15 15.14
CA ASP A 195 7.27 2.46 14.08
C ASP A 195 8.12 2.58 12.80
N ASP A 196 9.04 1.64 12.63
CA ASP A 196 9.98 1.58 11.50
C ASP A 196 9.29 1.64 10.13
N ASN A 197 7.98 1.34 10.09
CA ASN A 197 7.17 1.33 8.88
C ASN A 197 6.57 2.71 8.53
N ASN A 198 6.65 3.69 9.41
CA ASN A 198 5.96 4.99 9.25
C ASN A 198 6.91 6.18 9.08
N GLN A 199 8.21 5.93 8.82
CA GLN A 199 9.16 6.99 8.54
C GLN A 199 8.78 7.70 7.24
N ALA A 200 8.37 8.96 7.37
CA ALA A 200 8.23 9.83 6.22
C ALA A 200 9.61 10.30 5.75
N PRO A 201 9.78 10.61 4.46
CA PRO A 201 10.99 11.23 3.97
C PRO A 201 11.29 12.51 4.78
N THR A 202 12.56 12.77 5.03
CA THR A 202 13.01 14.04 5.62
C THR A 202 12.38 15.21 4.87
N ALA A 203 11.96 16.25 5.60
CA ALA A 203 11.45 17.47 4.96
C ALA A 203 12.44 17.95 3.91
N ASP A 204 11.96 18.23 2.70
CA ASP A 204 12.72 19.04 1.77
C ASP A 204 13.02 20.37 2.46
N ASP A 205 14.28 20.81 2.47
CA ASP A 205 14.80 21.97 3.20
C ASP A 205 14.13 23.32 2.84
N ASP A 206 13.25 23.32 1.84
CA ASP A 206 12.65 24.54 1.27
C ASP A 206 11.50 25.15 2.09
N ASP A 207 11.08 24.50 3.18
CA ASP A 207 9.91 24.92 3.96
C ASP A 207 10.31 25.39 5.37
N GLU A 208 11.13 26.42 5.50
CA GLU A 208 11.45 27.06 6.77
C GLU A 208 10.18 27.68 7.40
N VAL A 209 9.64 27.02 8.41
CA VAL A 209 8.51 27.55 9.18
C VAL A 209 9.04 28.54 10.21
N THR A 210 8.78 29.82 9.98
CA THR A 210 9.14 30.89 10.93
C THR A 210 8.30 30.72 12.21
N PRO A 211 8.92 30.60 13.40
CA PRO A 211 8.18 30.51 14.65
C PRO A 211 7.38 31.78 14.91
N PRO A 212 6.24 31.69 15.62
CA PRO A 212 5.52 32.87 16.07
C PRO A 212 6.41 33.81 16.88
N LYS A 213 6.17 35.12 16.81
CA LYS A 213 6.97 36.11 17.54
C LYS A 213 7.03 35.83 19.04
N GLY A 214 8.23 35.69 19.58
CA GLY A 214 8.47 35.39 20.98
C GLY A 214 8.40 33.91 21.35
N TYR A 215 8.33 33.01 20.37
CA TYR A 215 8.42 31.59 20.56
C TYR A 215 9.66 31.02 19.89
N TYR A 216 10.18 29.95 20.43
CA TYR A 216 11.34 29.22 19.95
C TYR A 216 10.94 27.77 19.66
N LEU A 217 11.53 27.16 18.66
CA LEU A 217 11.27 25.74 18.37
C LEU A 217 11.66 24.90 19.57
N ALA A 218 10.67 24.19 20.14
CA ALA A 218 10.83 23.41 21.36
C ALA A 218 11.47 22.03 21.12
N THR A 219 11.54 21.59 19.86
CA THR A 219 12.14 20.31 19.50
C THR A 219 13.18 20.52 18.41
N SER A 220 14.26 19.76 18.46
CA SER A 220 15.29 19.73 17.42
C SER A 220 14.90 18.88 16.22
N GLN A 221 13.77 18.20 16.27
CA GLN A 221 13.31 17.27 15.24
C GLN A 221 11.92 17.67 14.74
N SER A 222 11.74 17.64 13.45
CA SER A 222 10.42 17.72 12.82
C SER A 222 9.78 16.34 12.90
N TYR A 223 8.55 16.27 13.40
CA TYR A 223 7.79 15.01 13.49
C TYR A 223 6.94 14.87 12.24
N ILE A 224 7.56 14.48 11.12
CA ILE A 224 6.84 14.18 9.89
C ILE A 224 6.44 12.71 9.90
N ARG A 225 5.14 12.45 9.77
CA ARG A 225 4.59 11.09 9.76
C ARG A 225 3.55 10.93 8.67
N TRP A 226 3.51 9.71 8.12
CA TRP A 226 2.37 9.25 7.35
C TRP A 226 1.16 9.08 8.28
N GLN A 227 0.01 9.52 7.80
CA GLN A 227 -1.23 9.45 8.56
C GLN A 227 -2.07 8.28 8.10
N GLU A 228 -2.65 7.57 9.06
CA GLU A 228 -3.77 6.68 8.81
C GLU A 228 -5.03 7.53 8.54
N LEU A 229 -5.83 7.14 7.55
CA LEU A 229 -7.00 7.90 7.14
C LEU A 229 -8.28 7.16 7.51
N ASN A 230 -9.24 7.87 8.07
CA ASN A 230 -10.62 7.41 8.06
C ASN A 230 -11.23 7.71 6.70
N ILE A 231 -11.65 6.65 6.00
CA ILE A 231 -12.13 6.72 4.60
C ILE A 231 -13.65 6.82 4.47
N GLN A 232 -14.38 6.94 5.59
CA GLN A 232 -15.85 6.92 5.60
C GLN A 232 -16.49 7.99 4.72
N ASN A 233 -15.83 9.13 4.52
CA ASN A 233 -16.35 10.22 3.71
C ASN A 233 -15.79 10.23 2.28
N GLU A 234 -14.97 9.23 1.89
CA GLU A 234 -14.36 9.17 0.56
C GLU A 234 -14.89 7.97 -0.25
N PRO A 235 -15.84 8.22 -1.19
CA PRO A 235 -16.45 7.15 -1.97
C PRO A 235 -15.46 6.32 -2.80
N LEU A 236 -14.37 6.93 -3.29
CA LEU A 236 -13.37 6.22 -4.11
C LEU A 236 -12.55 5.20 -3.30
N LEU A 237 -12.47 5.40 -1.99
CA LEU A 237 -11.73 4.52 -1.08
C LEU A 237 -12.64 3.52 -0.38
N LYS A 238 -13.98 3.67 -0.48
CA LYS A 238 -14.94 2.74 0.12
C LYS A 238 -15.00 1.42 -0.65
N PRO A 239 -15.36 0.31 0.02
CA PRO A 239 -15.75 -0.92 -0.64
C PRO A 239 -16.91 -0.66 -1.61
N LEU A 240 -16.96 -1.38 -2.73
CA LEU A 240 -17.97 -1.20 -3.76
C LEU A 240 -19.38 -1.67 -3.33
N THR A 241 -19.49 -2.45 -2.25
CA THR A 241 -20.77 -2.95 -1.73
C THR A 241 -20.82 -2.88 -0.20
N ASN A 242 -21.98 -2.50 0.35
CA ASN A 242 -22.22 -2.58 1.81
C ASN A 242 -22.20 -4.02 2.34
N ALA A 243 -22.31 -5.03 1.46
CA ALA A 243 -22.24 -6.43 1.81
C ALA A 243 -20.85 -6.83 2.33
N ASP A 244 -19.80 -6.13 1.90
CA ASP A 244 -18.45 -6.46 2.35
C ASP A 244 -18.23 -6.08 3.82
N SER A 245 -18.81 -4.97 4.30
CA SER A 245 -18.73 -4.57 5.71
C SER A 245 -19.63 -5.44 6.63
N ASP A 246 -20.78 -5.87 6.15
CA ASP A 246 -21.72 -6.70 6.92
C ASP A 246 -21.18 -8.13 7.16
N PHE A 247 -20.19 -8.56 6.37
CA PHE A 247 -19.53 -9.86 6.50
C PHE A 247 -18.13 -9.78 7.16
N GLY A 248 -17.75 -8.64 7.74
CA GLY A 248 -16.47 -8.47 8.44
C GLY A 248 -15.27 -8.32 7.52
N PHE A 249 -15.47 -7.94 6.25
CA PHE A 249 -14.38 -7.56 5.36
C PHE A 249 -13.97 -6.11 5.63
N GLU A 250 -12.99 -5.92 6.48
CA GLU A 250 -12.35 -4.61 6.65
C GLU A 250 -11.46 -4.32 5.45
N ARG A 251 -11.54 -3.09 4.96
CA ARG A 251 -10.66 -2.65 3.88
C ARG A 251 -9.37 -2.11 4.47
N ASN A 252 -8.41 -3.00 4.68
CA ASN A 252 -7.08 -2.62 5.09
C ASN A 252 -6.27 -2.14 3.89
N PHE A 253 -5.52 -1.06 4.07
CA PHE A 253 -4.62 -0.55 3.06
C PHE A 253 -3.18 -0.76 3.53
N TYR A 254 -2.45 -1.61 2.80
CA TYR A 254 -1.08 -1.93 3.12
C TYR A 254 -0.23 -0.67 3.31
N GLN A 255 0.34 -0.50 4.49
CA GLN A 255 1.19 0.65 4.87
C GLN A 255 0.55 2.03 4.61
N ASN A 256 -0.75 2.17 4.82
CA ASN A 256 -1.48 3.42 4.55
C ASN A 256 -1.30 3.95 3.11
N PHE A 257 -1.20 3.04 2.15
CA PHE A 257 -1.14 3.32 0.72
C PHE A 257 -2.52 3.14 0.11
N TYR A 258 -3.33 4.22 0.12
CA TYR A 258 -4.76 4.20 -0.23
C TYR A 258 -4.94 4.21 -1.74
N ILE A 259 -5.17 3.04 -2.32
CA ILE A 259 -5.30 2.84 -3.77
C ILE A 259 -6.74 2.96 -4.25
N PHE A 260 -6.93 3.49 -5.47
CA PHE A 260 -8.19 3.53 -6.20
C PHE A 260 -7.95 3.60 -7.70
N ASP A 261 -9.00 3.39 -8.50
CA ASP A 261 -8.97 3.59 -9.94
C ASP A 261 -9.99 4.67 -10.36
N ASP A 262 -9.90 5.09 -11.61
CA ASP A 262 -10.71 6.15 -12.19
C ASP A 262 -12.09 5.69 -12.69
N SER A 263 -12.45 4.42 -12.52
CA SER A 263 -13.70 3.86 -13.08
C SER A 263 -14.97 4.60 -12.64
N SER A 264 -14.92 5.23 -11.47
CA SER A 264 -16.02 6.05 -10.92
C SER A 264 -15.84 7.56 -11.16
N LEU A 265 -14.76 7.97 -11.81
CA LEU A 265 -14.50 9.37 -12.14
C LEU A 265 -15.14 9.71 -13.49
N HIS A 266 -16.03 10.69 -13.49
CA HIS A 266 -16.75 11.11 -14.70
C HIS A 266 -16.43 12.57 -15.11
N ALA A 267 -15.54 13.22 -14.37
CA ALA A 267 -15.13 14.60 -14.58
C ALA A 267 -13.60 14.71 -14.63
N PRO A 268 -13.06 15.73 -15.33
CA PRO A 268 -11.61 15.91 -15.48
C PRO A 268 -10.91 16.33 -14.17
N SER A 269 -11.65 16.53 -13.09
CA SER A 269 -11.09 16.80 -11.76
C SER A 269 -11.99 16.21 -10.67
N TYR A 270 -11.37 15.78 -9.60
CA TYR A 270 -12.05 15.26 -8.43
C TYR A 270 -11.46 15.84 -7.15
N THR A 271 -12.26 15.92 -6.09
CA THR A 271 -11.80 16.36 -4.77
C THR A 271 -11.99 15.22 -3.77
N LEU A 272 -10.88 14.67 -3.32
CA LEU A 272 -10.85 13.66 -2.27
C LEU A 272 -11.15 14.31 -0.91
N HIS A 273 -11.91 13.61 -0.07
CA HIS A 273 -12.24 14.00 1.30
C HIS A 273 -11.54 13.04 2.28
N LEU A 274 -10.35 13.42 2.71
CA LEU A 274 -9.45 12.59 3.50
C LEU A 274 -9.52 13.01 4.96
N ASN A 275 -10.05 12.16 5.83
CA ASN A 275 -10.14 12.43 7.27
C ASN A 275 -8.88 11.97 7.97
N VAL A 276 -8.10 12.92 8.50
CA VAL A 276 -6.91 12.66 9.32
C VAL A 276 -7.32 12.72 10.78
N PRO A 277 -7.01 11.71 11.62
CA PRO A 277 -7.32 11.75 13.04
C PRO A 277 -6.77 13.03 13.68
N LYS A 278 -7.62 13.71 14.45
CA LYS A 278 -7.22 14.86 15.23
C LYS A 278 -6.55 14.32 16.50
N GLU A 279 -5.26 14.05 16.40
CA GLU A 279 -4.52 13.55 17.54
C GLU A 279 -4.67 14.54 18.70
N ALA A 280 -5.10 14.03 19.84
CA ALA A 280 -4.90 14.71 21.08
C ALA A 280 -3.37 14.80 21.24
N THR A 281 -2.84 15.98 20.99
CA THR A 281 -1.42 16.29 21.16
C THR A 281 -1.06 16.12 22.62
N GLY A 282 -0.85 14.87 23.01
CA GLY A 282 -0.83 14.42 24.38
C GLY A 282 0.20 15.13 25.24
N GLY A 283 -0.22 15.54 26.44
CA GLY A 283 0.62 15.82 27.60
C GLY A 283 1.40 17.13 27.62
N VAL A 284 1.65 17.78 26.50
CA VAL A 284 2.40 19.06 26.42
C VAL A 284 1.47 20.28 26.59
N TRP A 285 0.18 20.07 26.45
CA TRP A 285 -0.86 21.11 26.36
C TRP A 285 -1.31 21.76 27.66
N GLY A 286 -0.82 21.33 28.76
CA GLY A 286 -1.23 21.93 30.07
C GLY A 286 -0.49 23.19 30.47
N LYS A 287 0.45 23.71 29.68
CA LYS A 287 1.24 24.89 30.04
C LYS A 287 0.99 26.00 29.00
N GLU A 288 0.53 27.18 29.46
CA GLU A 288 0.32 28.40 28.66
C GLU A 288 1.57 28.88 27.87
N SER A 289 2.72 28.24 28.07
CA SER A 289 3.99 28.56 27.41
C SER A 289 4.25 27.81 26.12
N PHE A 290 3.41 26.84 25.76
CA PHE A 290 3.60 26.02 24.55
C PHE A 290 2.59 26.39 23.46
N TYR A 291 3.06 26.32 22.24
CA TYR A 291 2.27 26.48 21.02
C TYR A 291 2.65 25.37 20.03
N ALA A 292 1.68 24.79 19.39
CA ALA A 292 1.94 23.80 18.35
C ALA A 292 1.31 24.23 17.03
N THR A 293 1.99 23.87 15.95
CA THR A 293 1.46 24.00 14.60
C THR A 293 1.44 22.65 13.94
N ILE A 294 0.43 22.43 13.12
CA ILE A 294 0.29 21.23 12.30
C ILE A 294 0.14 21.69 10.87
N ARG A 295 0.87 21.08 9.97
CA ARG A 295 0.68 21.24 8.54
C ARG A 295 0.54 19.89 7.87
N TYR A 296 -0.29 19.84 6.85
CA TYR A 296 -0.57 18.61 6.10
C TYR A 296 -0.07 18.72 4.67
N LYS A 297 0.33 17.58 4.12
CA LYS A 297 0.73 17.42 2.73
C LYS A 297 0.09 16.16 2.17
N VAL A 298 -0.65 16.30 1.07
CA VAL A 298 -1.20 15.17 0.34
C VAL A 298 -0.24 14.81 -0.78
N VAL A 299 0.18 13.55 -0.79
CA VAL A 299 1.02 12.98 -1.85
C VAL A 299 0.16 12.05 -2.69
N MET A 300 0.00 12.43 -3.94
CA MET A 300 -0.72 11.65 -4.92
C MET A 300 0.25 10.83 -5.75
N TYR A 301 -0.09 9.58 -5.99
CA TYR A 301 0.68 8.68 -6.85
C TYR A 301 -0.19 8.26 -8.02
N LYS A 302 0.40 8.22 -9.20
CA LYS A 302 -0.11 7.47 -10.33
C LYS A 302 0.70 6.19 -10.43
N ILE A 303 0.02 5.05 -10.46
CA ILE A 303 0.67 3.74 -10.40
C ILE A 303 0.28 2.92 -11.62
N SER A 304 1.14 2.01 -12.06
CA SER A 304 0.82 1.10 -13.14
C SER A 304 -0.33 0.16 -12.74
N GLU A 305 -1.08 -0.35 -13.71
CA GLU A 305 -2.12 -1.36 -13.48
C GLU A 305 -1.60 -2.56 -12.69
N THR A 306 -0.38 -2.98 -12.97
CA THR A 306 0.28 -4.08 -12.27
C THR A 306 0.47 -3.78 -10.79
N ALA A 307 0.97 -2.58 -10.48
CA ALA A 307 1.13 -2.14 -9.08
C ALA A 307 -0.23 -2.06 -8.38
N TYR A 308 -1.24 -1.49 -9.02
CA TYR A 308 -2.60 -1.43 -8.48
C TYR A 308 -3.15 -2.83 -8.16
N ARG A 309 -3.07 -3.77 -9.11
CA ARG A 309 -3.56 -5.14 -8.91
C ARG A 309 -2.81 -5.86 -7.79
N PHE A 310 -1.49 -5.63 -7.69
CA PHE A 310 -0.68 -6.21 -6.64
C PHE A 310 -1.10 -5.68 -5.25
N PHE A 311 -1.16 -4.37 -5.06
CA PHE A 311 -1.60 -3.76 -3.80
C PHE A 311 -3.04 -4.11 -3.46
N LYS A 312 -3.93 -4.18 -4.46
CA LYS A 312 -5.29 -4.66 -4.26
C LYS A 312 -5.31 -6.10 -3.73
N GLY A 313 -4.49 -6.98 -4.31
CA GLY A 313 -4.36 -8.36 -3.84
C GLY A 313 -3.84 -8.45 -2.40
N LEU A 314 -2.89 -7.59 -2.00
CA LEU A 314 -2.42 -7.51 -0.62
C LEU A 314 -3.53 -7.05 0.33
N ASN A 315 -4.26 -6.00 -0.03
CA ASN A 315 -5.37 -5.48 0.76
C ASN A 315 -6.48 -6.54 0.93
N ASP A 316 -6.81 -7.25 -0.17
CA ASP A 316 -7.83 -8.31 -0.15
C ASP A 316 -7.39 -9.51 0.72
N MET A 317 -6.08 -9.78 0.82
CA MET A 317 -5.54 -10.82 1.70
C MET A 317 -5.58 -10.42 3.18
N ASP A 318 -5.18 -9.20 3.48
CA ASP A 318 -5.07 -8.68 4.85
C ASP A 318 -6.47 -8.47 5.48
N GLY A 319 -7.46 -8.07 4.66
CA GLY A 319 -8.85 -7.89 5.09
C GLY A 319 -9.74 -9.14 5.01
N ASN A 320 -9.19 -10.33 4.67
CA ASN A 320 -9.99 -11.54 4.45
C ASN A 320 -9.88 -12.54 5.60
N ASP A 321 -10.51 -12.24 6.72
CA ASP A 321 -10.56 -13.13 7.88
C ASP A 321 -11.21 -14.49 7.56
N PHE A 322 -12.18 -14.53 6.64
CA PHE A 322 -12.80 -15.80 6.22
C PHE A 322 -11.81 -16.73 5.52
N ALA A 323 -10.86 -16.19 4.75
CA ALA A 323 -9.79 -16.99 4.15
C ALA A 323 -8.81 -17.48 5.22
N ASN A 324 -8.50 -16.65 6.22
CA ASN A 324 -7.66 -17.03 7.34
C ASN A 324 -8.26 -18.18 8.17
N TYR A 325 -9.59 -18.26 8.23
CA TYR A 325 -10.32 -19.37 8.87
C TYR A 325 -10.66 -20.52 7.91
N GLY A 326 -10.24 -20.44 6.63
CA GLY A 326 -10.50 -21.50 5.64
C GLY A 326 -11.92 -21.52 5.05
N PHE A 327 -12.71 -20.47 5.24
CA PHE A 327 -14.08 -20.36 4.73
C PHE A 327 -14.20 -19.70 3.35
N SER A 328 -13.12 -19.10 2.84
CA SER A 328 -13.06 -18.56 1.49
C SER A 328 -11.74 -18.88 0.81
N GLN A 329 -11.70 -18.79 -0.54
CA GLN A 329 -10.46 -18.94 -1.29
C GLN A 329 -9.61 -17.68 -1.18
N ILE A 330 -8.32 -17.84 -0.88
CA ILE A 330 -7.34 -16.76 -1.01
C ILE A 330 -7.06 -16.57 -2.50
N ALA A 331 -7.42 -15.43 -3.05
CA ALA A 331 -7.03 -15.10 -4.42
C ALA A 331 -5.50 -14.97 -4.48
N PRO A 332 -4.82 -15.62 -5.43
CA PRO A 332 -3.38 -15.47 -5.57
C PRO A 332 -3.03 -14.02 -5.92
N THR A 333 -2.02 -13.47 -5.27
CA THR A 333 -1.50 -12.14 -5.59
C THR A 333 -1.06 -12.11 -7.06
N PRO A 334 -1.58 -11.19 -7.89
CA PRO A 334 -1.22 -11.14 -9.30
C PRO A 334 0.27 -10.91 -9.49
N SER A 335 0.88 -11.68 -10.39
CA SER A 335 2.28 -11.52 -10.80
C SER A 335 2.35 -11.14 -12.27
N ASN A 336 3.22 -10.20 -12.64
CA ASN A 336 3.58 -9.91 -14.03
C ASN A 336 5.00 -10.38 -14.36
N VAL A 337 5.57 -11.23 -13.53
CA VAL A 337 6.91 -11.80 -13.75
C VAL A 337 6.75 -13.13 -14.49
N GLU A 338 7.01 -13.11 -15.80
CA GLU A 338 7.01 -14.30 -16.62
C GLU A 338 8.13 -15.26 -16.19
N GLY A 339 7.82 -16.54 -16.04
CA GLY A 339 8.76 -17.56 -15.55
C GLY A 339 9.08 -17.49 -14.05
N GLY A 340 8.66 -16.43 -13.36
CA GLY A 340 8.92 -16.17 -11.94
C GLY A 340 7.67 -15.82 -11.15
N LEU A 341 7.89 -15.20 -9.99
CA LEU A 341 6.87 -14.67 -9.07
C LEU A 341 7.22 -13.25 -8.67
N GLY A 342 6.30 -12.58 -7.97
CA GLY A 342 6.48 -11.20 -7.52
C GLY A 342 5.89 -10.18 -8.48
N PHE A 343 6.36 -8.92 -8.43
CA PHE A 343 5.85 -7.90 -9.33
C PHE A 343 6.88 -6.83 -9.68
N VAL A 344 6.71 -6.26 -10.87
CA VAL A 344 7.45 -5.08 -11.34
C VAL A 344 6.41 -4.04 -11.77
N GLY A 345 6.29 -2.95 -11.00
CA GLY A 345 5.24 -1.94 -11.20
C GLY A 345 5.78 -0.52 -11.16
N GLY A 346 5.69 0.20 -12.28
CA GLY A 346 6.07 1.60 -12.35
C GLY A 346 5.13 2.51 -11.55
N TYR A 347 5.67 3.58 -10.98
CA TYR A 347 4.88 4.64 -10.37
C TYR A 347 5.53 6.02 -10.56
N SER A 348 4.72 7.06 -10.41
CA SER A 348 5.17 8.43 -10.25
C SER A 348 4.45 9.07 -9.06
N SER A 349 5.11 10.00 -8.39
CA SER A 349 4.52 10.73 -7.26
C SER A 349 4.52 12.22 -7.53
N GLY A 350 3.42 12.88 -7.18
CA GLY A 350 3.36 14.31 -7.05
C GLY A 350 4.20 14.78 -5.87
N LYS A 351 4.71 16.01 -5.94
CA LYS A 351 5.47 16.59 -4.83
C LYS A 351 4.56 16.95 -3.65
N GLY A 352 3.32 17.33 -3.95
CA GLY A 352 2.40 17.91 -2.98
C GLY A 352 2.93 19.23 -2.41
N LYS A 353 2.08 19.97 -1.72
CA LYS A 353 2.47 21.19 -1.01
C LYS A 353 1.99 21.11 0.43
N TRP A 354 2.83 21.60 1.34
CA TRP A 354 2.44 21.76 2.74
C TRP A 354 1.38 22.86 2.87
N LYS A 355 0.36 22.58 3.66
CA LYS A 355 -0.68 23.55 4.01
C LYS A 355 -0.87 23.57 5.51
N GLN A 356 -0.77 24.78 6.08
CA GLN A 356 -0.96 25.03 7.51
C GLN A 356 -2.44 24.83 7.85
N TYR A 357 -2.69 24.09 8.91
CA TYR A 357 -4.00 23.91 9.54
C TYR A 357 -4.23 24.96 10.64
#